data_81f6ef0151d8ecc9d627d0c1e235c587
#
_entry.id   81f6ef0151d8ecc9d627d0c1e235c587
#
_cell.length_a   1.000
_cell.length_b   1.000
_cell.length_c   1.000
_cell.angle_alpha   90.00
_cell.angle_beta   90.00
_cell.angle_gamma   90.00
#
_symmetry.space_group_name_H-M   'P 1'
#
loop_
_entity.id
_entity.type
_entity.pdbx_description
1 polymer ?
#
loop_
_entity_poly.entity_id
_entity_poly.type
_entity_poly.pdbx_seq_one_letter_code
_entity_poly.pdbx_strand_id
1 'polypeptide(L)'
;LNALMMVSRLFVMYSKGAASGRRIAEVLAAPADLAPQNIPPVQEDAFLRFDHVSFSYDKVKDTLSDVSFSLKRGQTLGIIGPTGSGKTTILWLLLRFYDPDSGAVRLNGRDVRSIPPEVLHSKFGVVFQNDFLYADEIGENIDFGRGISPEQTAAAARTAQADFIA
;
A
#
# COMPACT_ATOMS: atom_id res chain seq x y z
N LEU A 1 -28.18 -23.98 42.80
CA LEU A 1 -27.14 -24.38 41.81
C LEU A 1 -27.27 -23.59 40.52
N ASN A 2 -28.50 -23.46 39.95
CA ASN A 2 -28.73 -22.74 38.67
C ASN A 2 -28.36 -21.25 38.74
N ALA A 3 -28.64 -20.56 39.87
CA ALA A 3 -28.26 -19.15 40.01
C ALA A 3 -26.75 -18.93 40.02
N LEU A 4 -25.98 -19.81 40.65
CA LEU A 4 -24.51 -19.76 40.63
C LEU A 4 -23.94 -19.98 39.22
N MET A 5 -24.53 -20.94 38.47
CA MET A 5 -24.13 -21.15 37.08
C MET A 5 -24.45 -19.97 36.18
N MET A 6 -25.58 -19.28 36.41
CA MET A 6 -25.96 -18.09 35.67
C MET A 6 -25.01 -16.92 35.94
N VAL A 7 -24.62 -16.67 37.17
CA VAL A 7 -23.66 -15.64 37.56
C VAL A 7 -22.29 -15.93 36.91
N SER A 8 -21.82 -17.18 36.95
CA SER A 8 -20.57 -17.58 36.32
C SER A 8 -20.58 -17.34 34.80
N ARG A 9 -21.70 -17.67 34.13
CA ARG A 9 -21.87 -17.41 32.69
C ARG A 9 -21.83 -15.92 32.33
N LEU A 10 -22.51 -15.09 33.14
CA LEU A 10 -22.50 -13.64 32.97
C LEU A 10 -21.10 -13.06 33.14
N PHE A 11 -20.35 -13.55 34.14
CA PHE A 11 -18.97 -13.12 34.34
C PHE A 11 -18.04 -13.49 33.15
N VAL A 12 -18.16 -14.71 32.63
CA VAL A 12 -17.40 -15.15 31.45
C VAL A 12 -17.80 -14.34 30.22
N MET A 13 -19.08 -14.07 30.02
CA MET A 13 -19.58 -13.27 28.90
C MET A 13 -19.08 -11.83 28.99
N TYR A 14 -19.12 -11.21 30.15
CA TYR A 14 -18.59 -9.89 30.42
C TYR A 14 -17.06 -9.83 30.12
N SER A 15 -16.31 -10.79 30.65
CA SER A 15 -14.84 -10.86 30.44
C SER A 15 -14.47 -10.99 28.97
N LYS A 16 -15.19 -11.84 28.23
CA LYS A 16 -14.99 -11.99 26.76
C LYS A 16 -15.34 -10.70 26.01
N GLY A 17 -16.47 -10.08 26.37
CA GLY A 17 -16.90 -8.81 25.79
C GLY A 17 -15.89 -7.68 26.03
N ALA A 18 -15.39 -7.56 27.26
CA ALA A 18 -14.38 -6.58 27.63
C ALA A 18 -13.06 -6.81 26.89
N ALA A 19 -12.62 -8.06 26.74
CA ALA A 19 -11.42 -8.41 25.99
C ALA A 19 -11.55 -8.06 24.49
N SER A 20 -12.71 -8.37 23.89
CA SER A 20 -12.99 -8.02 22.49
C SER A 20 -13.07 -6.50 22.29
N GLY A 21 -13.73 -5.78 23.21
CA GLY A 21 -13.79 -4.32 23.18
C GLY A 21 -12.40 -3.67 23.28
N ARG A 22 -11.51 -4.22 24.12
CA ARG A 22 -10.13 -3.73 24.22
C ARG A 22 -9.37 -3.88 22.90
N ARG A 23 -9.47 -5.05 22.25
CA ARG A 23 -8.80 -5.29 20.94
C ARG A 23 -9.30 -4.33 19.85
N ILE A 24 -10.61 -4.08 19.82
CA ILE A 24 -11.19 -3.11 18.89
C ILE A 24 -10.66 -1.71 19.20
N ALA A 25 -10.64 -1.30 20.47
CA ALA A 25 -10.13 -0.01 20.88
C ALA A 25 -8.63 0.16 20.54
N GLU A 26 -7.82 -0.87 20.71
CA GLU A 26 -6.40 -0.87 20.33
C GLU A 26 -6.21 -0.60 18.82
N VAL A 27 -7.03 -1.24 17.97
CA VAL A 27 -6.97 -1.02 16.51
C VAL A 27 -7.43 0.40 16.15
N LEU A 28 -8.52 0.87 16.76
CA LEU A 28 -9.04 2.22 16.48
C LEU A 28 -8.13 3.34 17.02
N ALA A 29 -7.36 3.06 18.07
CA ALA A 29 -6.41 4.00 18.65
C ALA A 29 -5.01 3.93 18.00
N ALA A 30 -4.78 2.98 17.08
CA ALA A 30 -3.51 2.86 16.40
C ALA A 30 -3.20 4.15 15.63
N PRO A 31 -2.01 4.75 15.83
CA PRO A 31 -1.65 5.96 15.11
C PRO A 31 -1.50 5.68 13.61
N ALA A 32 -1.77 6.68 12.78
CA ALA A 32 -1.47 6.63 11.36
C ALA A 32 0.04 6.83 11.16
N ASP A 33 0.80 5.74 11.09
CA ASP A 33 2.27 5.76 11.04
C ASP A 33 2.83 6.49 9.81
N LEU A 34 2.04 6.63 8.74
CA LEU A 34 2.44 7.23 7.49
C LEU A 34 1.84 8.63 7.25
N ALA A 35 1.66 9.41 8.31
CA ALA A 35 1.22 10.79 8.17
C ALA A 35 2.18 11.60 7.25
N PRO A 36 1.67 12.54 6.45
CA PRO A 36 2.51 13.38 5.59
C PRO A 36 3.53 14.17 6.40
N GLN A 37 4.79 14.14 5.94
CA GLN A 37 5.90 14.86 6.58
C GLN A 37 6.13 16.22 5.88
N ASN A 38 6.59 17.20 6.62
CA ASN A 38 6.91 18.51 6.05
C ASN A 38 8.34 18.51 5.46
N ILE A 39 8.49 17.90 4.28
CA ILE A 39 9.74 17.85 3.52
C ILE A 39 9.60 18.77 2.31
N PRO A 40 10.46 19.79 2.16
CA PRO A 40 10.40 20.70 1.03
C PRO A 40 10.72 19.96 -0.30
N PRO A 41 10.07 20.38 -1.42
CA PRO A 41 10.39 19.81 -2.72
C PRO A 41 11.79 20.25 -3.18
N VAL A 42 12.41 19.40 -3.99
CA VAL A 42 13.70 19.66 -4.65
C VAL A 42 13.44 19.88 -6.14
N GLN A 43 14.12 20.85 -6.74
CA GLN A 43 14.06 21.04 -8.19
C GLN A 43 14.96 20.00 -8.87
N GLU A 44 14.37 19.11 -9.67
CA GLU A 44 15.08 18.07 -10.42
C GLU A 44 14.33 17.71 -11.71
N ASP A 45 15.09 17.23 -12.72
CA ASP A 45 14.52 16.83 -14.03
C ASP A 45 13.94 15.40 -14.00
N ALA A 46 14.19 14.64 -12.94
CA ALA A 46 13.71 13.28 -12.80
C ALA A 46 12.21 13.27 -12.46
N PHE A 47 11.45 12.43 -13.16
CA PHE A 47 10.06 12.15 -12.80
C PHE A 47 9.98 11.28 -11.54
N LEU A 48 10.84 10.25 -11.46
CA LEU A 48 11.01 9.38 -10.30
C LEU A 48 12.48 9.28 -9.96
N ARG A 49 12.83 9.37 -8.67
CA ARG A 49 14.19 9.16 -8.17
C ARG A 49 14.17 8.34 -6.90
N PHE A 50 15.01 7.33 -6.88
CA PHE A 50 15.54 6.72 -5.67
C PHE A 50 16.92 7.30 -5.41
N ASP A 51 17.16 7.83 -4.23
CA ASP A 51 18.35 8.57 -3.87
C ASP A 51 18.96 8.00 -2.60
N HIS A 52 19.99 7.15 -2.77
CA HIS A 52 20.70 6.46 -1.69
C HIS A 52 19.77 5.71 -0.71
N VAL A 53 18.79 4.99 -1.25
CA VAL A 53 17.74 4.33 -0.48
C VAL A 53 18.26 3.03 0.13
N SER A 54 18.21 2.94 1.48
CA SER A 54 18.38 1.69 2.21
C SER A 54 17.13 1.38 3.02
N PHE A 55 16.82 0.10 3.15
CA PHE A 55 15.63 -0.37 3.88
C PHE A 55 15.80 -1.78 4.42
N SER A 56 15.31 -1.98 5.64
CA SER A 56 15.27 -3.27 6.34
C SER A 56 13.91 -3.46 7.03
N TYR A 57 13.31 -4.64 6.91
CA TYR A 57 12.06 -4.97 7.61
C TYR A 57 12.26 -5.21 9.10
N ASP A 58 13.37 -5.84 9.46
CA ASP A 58 13.68 -6.28 10.84
C ASP A 58 14.74 -5.41 11.54
N LYS A 59 15.28 -4.40 10.83
CA LYS A 59 16.38 -3.53 11.28
C LYS A 59 17.68 -4.30 11.62
N VAL A 60 17.79 -5.54 11.14
CA VAL A 60 18.99 -6.40 11.36
C VAL A 60 19.74 -6.60 10.06
N LYS A 61 19.01 -6.85 8.96
CA LYS A 61 19.59 -7.09 7.65
C LYS A 61 18.94 -6.21 6.60
N ASP A 62 19.74 -5.48 5.85
CA ASP A 62 19.26 -4.68 4.75
C ASP A 62 18.65 -5.53 3.64
N THR A 63 17.40 -5.22 3.30
CA THR A 63 16.73 -5.75 2.12
C THR A 63 17.13 -4.96 0.87
N LEU A 64 17.30 -3.65 1.03
CA LEU A 64 17.87 -2.74 0.05
C LEU A 64 19.02 -1.97 0.70
N SER A 65 20.15 -1.85 0.00
CA SER A 65 21.33 -1.13 0.47
C SER A 65 21.78 -0.16 -0.60
N ASP A 66 21.74 1.12 -0.30
CA ASP A 66 22.24 2.23 -1.13
C ASP A 66 21.72 2.21 -2.58
N VAL A 67 20.43 1.96 -2.77
CA VAL A 67 19.82 1.89 -4.10
C VAL A 67 19.58 3.28 -4.64
N SER A 68 20.17 3.56 -5.82
CA SER A 68 20.03 4.84 -6.51
C SER A 68 19.72 4.64 -7.99
N PHE A 69 18.66 5.27 -8.48
CA PHE A 69 18.32 5.36 -9.89
C PHE A 69 17.35 6.52 -10.14
N SER A 70 17.20 6.92 -11.37
CA SER A 70 16.24 7.94 -11.76
C SER A 70 15.57 7.59 -13.09
N LEU A 71 14.33 8.04 -13.25
CA LEU A 71 13.53 7.89 -14.47
C LEU A 71 13.00 9.25 -14.89
N LYS A 72 13.05 9.53 -16.18
CA LYS A 72 12.33 10.64 -16.79
C LYS A 72 10.90 10.20 -17.16
N ARG A 73 10.02 11.14 -17.35
CA ARG A 73 8.66 10.86 -17.82
C ARG A 73 8.69 10.09 -19.16
N GLY A 74 7.89 9.02 -19.26
CA GLY A 74 7.81 8.16 -20.43
C GLY A 74 8.88 7.08 -20.54
N GLN A 75 9.83 7.01 -19.60
CA GLN A 75 10.79 5.91 -19.56
C GLN A 75 10.24 4.66 -18.87
N THR A 76 10.74 3.50 -19.26
CA THR A 76 10.47 2.21 -18.64
C THR A 76 11.73 1.70 -17.94
N LEU A 77 11.59 1.20 -16.72
CA LEU A 77 12.65 0.53 -15.95
C LEU A 77 12.34 -0.95 -15.80
N GLY A 78 13.23 -1.80 -16.23
CA GLY A 78 13.19 -3.24 -15.93
C GLY A 78 14.04 -3.55 -14.70
N ILE A 79 13.43 -4.16 -13.67
CA ILE A 79 14.13 -4.61 -12.46
C ILE A 79 14.19 -6.13 -12.48
N ILE A 80 15.38 -6.70 -12.59
CA ILE A 80 15.62 -8.14 -12.66
C ILE A 80 16.45 -8.61 -11.47
N GLY A 81 16.26 -9.84 -11.06
CA GLY A 81 17.00 -10.46 -9.95
C GLY A 81 16.29 -11.68 -9.39
N PRO A 82 16.97 -12.48 -8.56
CA PRO A 82 16.39 -13.66 -7.94
C PRO A 82 15.27 -13.32 -6.95
N THR A 83 14.53 -14.34 -6.53
CA THR A 83 13.53 -14.19 -5.45
C THR A 83 14.23 -13.71 -4.18
N GLY A 84 13.60 -12.75 -3.47
CA GLY A 84 14.16 -12.16 -2.25
C GLY A 84 15.19 -11.04 -2.48
N SER A 85 15.47 -10.61 -3.72
CA SER A 85 16.42 -9.53 -4.00
C SER A 85 15.88 -8.11 -3.79
N GLY A 86 14.70 -7.94 -3.20
CA GLY A 86 14.15 -6.61 -2.90
C GLY A 86 13.34 -5.94 -4.01
N LYS A 87 13.05 -6.63 -5.14
CA LYS A 87 12.28 -6.04 -6.26
C LYS A 87 10.91 -5.50 -5.83
N THR A 88 10.16 -6.30 -5.11
CA THR A 88 8.84 -5.91 -4.58
C THR A 88 8.97 -4.80 -3.52
N THR A 89 10.06 -4.80 -2.76
CA THR A 89 10.34 -3.78 -1.74
C THR A 89 10.51 -2.40 -2.37
N ILE A 90 11.11 -2.31 -3.56
CA ILE A 90 11.21 -1.04 -4.32
C ILE A 90 9.81 -0.49 -4.61
N LEU A 91 8.87 -1.34 -5.05
CA LEU A 91 7.48 -0.92 -5.30
C LEU A 91 6.78 -0.49 -4.00
N TRP A 92 6.99 -1.20 -2.91
CA TRP A 92 6.37 -0.85 -1.63
C TRP A 92 6.88 0.47 -1.06
N LEU A 93 8.16 0.78 -1.24
CA LEU A 93 8.71 2.09 -0.89
C LEU A 93 8.20 3.20 -1.82
N LEU A 94 8.03 2.92 -3.12
CA LEU A 94 7.45 3.86 -4.08
C LEU A 94 6.00 4.19 -3.74
N LEU A 95 5.20 3.19 -3.37
CA LEU A 95 3.81 3.36 -2.94
C LEU A 95 3.69 3.85 -1.49
N ARG A 96 4.82 3.99 -0.81
CA ARG A 96 4.89 4.37 0.59
C ARG A 96 4.08 3.45 1.50
N PHE A 97 4.13 2.13 1.29
CA PHE A 97 3.69 1.17 2.30
C PHE A 97 4.69 1.06 3.45
N TYR A 98 5.94 1.48 3.21
CA TYR A 98 7.00 1.66 4.19
C TYR A 98 7.77 2.93 3.87
N ASP A 99 8.32 3.59 4.88
CA ASP A 99 9.29 4.65 4.71
C ASP A 99 10.71 4.06 4.68
N PRO A 100 11.65 4.56 3.87
CA PRO A 100 13.02 4.09 3.84
C PRO A 100 13.75 4.41 5.14
N ASP A 101 14.73 3.57 5.53
CA ASP A 101 15.59 3.81 6.70
C ASP A 101 16.57 4.95 6.46
N SER A 102 17.08 5.05 5.23
CA SER A 102 17.92 6.16 4.78
C SER A 102 17.64 6.48 3.33
N GLY A 103 18.04 7.67 2.90
CA GLY A 103 17.79 8.17 1.56
C GLY A 103 16.38 8.71 1.35
N ALA A 104 15.99 8.85 0.10
CA ALA A 104 14.71 9.42 -0.28
C ALA A 104 14.16 8.81 -1.58
N VAL A 105 12.84 8.61 -1.62
CA VAL A 105 12.10 8.32 -2.85
C VAL A 105 11.34 9.58 -3.23
N ARG A 106 11.58 10.09 -4.45
CA ARG A 106 10.97 11.35 -4.92
C ARG A 106 10.16 11.13 -6.17
N LEU A 107 9.02 11.81 -6.25
CA LEU A 107 8.15 11.87 -7.42
C LEU A 107 7.99 13.34 -7.83
N ASN A 108 8.45 13.72 -9.03
CA ASN A 108 8.54 15.11 -9.50
C ASN A 108 9.21 16.03 -8.47
N GLY A 109 10.35 15.64 -7.92
CA GLY A 109 11.09 16.40 -6.92
C GLY A 109 10.47 16.43 -5.52
N ARG A 110 9.30 15.81 -5.30
CA ARG A 110 8.66 15.72 -3.98
C ARG A 110 8.93 14.37 -3.35
N ASP A 111 9.43 14.38 -2.13
CA ASP A 111 9.57 13.16 -1.35
C ASP A 111 8.18 12.50 -1.13
N VAL A 112 8.08 11.20 -1.37
CA VAL A 112 6.80 10.47 -1.21
C VAL A 112 6.26 10.58 0.22
N ARG A 113 7.12 10.76 1.21
CA ARG A 113 6.74 10.99 2.62
C ARG A 113 6.01 12.32 2.84
N SER A 114 6.19 13.30 1.94
CA SER A 114 5.50 14.61 2.01
C SER A 114 4.17 14.65 1.27
N ILE A 115 3.82 13.57 0.56
CA ILE A 115 2.60 13.50 -0.25
C ILE A 115 1.53 12.74 0.56
N PRO A 116 0.30 13.27 0.70
CA PRO A 116 -0.80 12.52 1.28
C PRO A 116 -1.02 11.19 0.56
N PRO A 117 -1.26 10.07 1.28
CA PRO A 117 -1.37 8.73 0.68
C PRO A 117 -2.39 8.67 -0.46
N GLU A 118 -3.56 9.29 -0.30
CA GLU A 118 -4.63 9.31 -1.31
C GLU A 118 -4.16 9.98 -2.61
N VAL A 119 -3.40 11.08 -2.49
CA VAL A 119 -2.82 11.82 -3.62
C VAL A 119 -1.69 11.03 -4.25
N LEU A 120 -0.87 10.33 -3.46
CA LEU A 120 0.21 9.50 -3.96
C LEU A 120 -0.36 8.31 -4.76
N HIS A 121 -1.25 7.55 -4.16
CA HIS A 121 -1.82 6.34 -4.75
C HIS A 121 -2.65 6.64 -6.02
N SER A 122 -3.32 7.79 -6.09
CA SER A 122 -4.05 8.21 -7.31
C SER A 122 -3.16 8.40 -8.55
N LYS A 123 -1.84 8.44 -8.37
CA LYS A 123 -0.86 8.63 -9.47
C LYS A 123 -0.32 7.31 -10.03
N PHE A 124 -0.66 6.18 -9.41
CA PHE A 124 -0.15 4.87 -9.78
C PHE A 124 -1.28 3.92 -10.19
N GLY A 125 -1.05 3.17 -11.26
CA GLY A 125 -1.73 1.91 -11.51
C GLY A 125 -0.76 0.78 -11.17
N VAL A 126 -1.18 -0.16 -10.32
CA VAL A 126 -0.32 -1.24 -9.85
C VAL A 126 -0.94 -2.59 -10.18
N VAL A 127 -0.12 -3.49 -10.72
CA VAL A 127 -0.47 -4.90 -10.89
C VAL A 127 0.48 -5.71 -10.01
N PHE A 128 -0.08 -6.40 -9.02
CA PHE A 128 0.69 -7.26 -8.12
C PHE A 128 0.85 -8.67 -8.70
N GLN A 129 1.78 -9.42 -8.16
CA GLN A 129 2.01 -10.81 -8.57
C GLN A 129 0.85 -11.74 -8.17
N ASN A 130 0.21 -11.45 -7.04
CA ASN A 130 -0.98 -12.15 -6.55
C ASN A 130 -2.13 -11.16 -6.55
N ASP A 131 -3.00 -11.26 -7.53
CA ASP A 131 -4.18 -10.43 -7.63
C ASP A 131 -5.32 -11.02 -6.81
N PHE A 132 -6.13 -10.14 -6.25
CA PHE A 132 -7.32 -10.48 -5.47
C PHE A 132 -8.56 -10.00 -6.22
N LEU A 133 -9.54 -10.88 -6.33
CA LEU A 133 -10.87 -10.54 -6.84
C LEU A 133 -11.87 -10.57 -5.68
N TYR A 134 -12.66 -9.51 -5.58
CA TYR A 134 -13.77 -9.48 -4.66
C TYR A 134 -14.90 -10.39 -5.16
N ALA A 135 -15.68 -10.96 -4.25
CA ALA A 135 -16.85 -11.76 -4.56
C ALA A 135 -18.01 -10.85 -5.01
N ASP A 136 -17.83 -10.21 -6.16
CA ASP A 136 -18.74 -9.26 -6.77
C ASP A 136 -18.71 -9.41 -8.30
N GLU A 137 -19.53 -8.66 -9.03
CA GLU A 137 -19.50 -8.63 -10.48
C GLU A 137 -18.13 -8.19 -11.02
N ILE A 138 -17.78 -8.65 -12.23
CA ILE A 138 -16.49 -8.30 -12.85
C ILE A 138 -16.40 -6.78 -13.08
N GLY A 139 -17.52 -6.16 -13.48
CA GLY A 139 -17.59 -4.71 -13.64
C GLY A 139 -17.22 -3.96 -12.38
N GLU A 140 -17.73 -4.39 -11.23
CA GLU A 140 -17.44 -3.80 -9.91
C GLU A 140 -15.96 -4.02 -9.51
N ASN A 141 -15.37 -5.17 -9.85
CA ASN A 141 -13.95 -5.43 -9.66
C ASN A 141 -13.06 -4.53 -10.53
N ILE A 142 -13.55 -4.08 -11.70
CA ILE A 142 -12.82 -3.12 -12.56
C ILE A 142 -13.05 -1.69 -12.07
N ASP A 143 -14.28 -1.34 -11.71
CA ASP A 143 -14.62 0.00 -11.20
C ASP A 143 -13.96 0.28 -9.84
N PHE A 144 -13.98 -0.70 -8.96
CA PHE A 144 -13.39 -0.61 -7.62
C PHE A 144 -13.94 0.57 -6.80
N GLY A 145 -15.23 0.86 -6.95
CA GLY A 145 -15.92 1.95 -6.24
C GLY A 145 -15.56 3.37 -6.71
N ARG A 146 -14.97 3.51 -7.91
CA ARG A 146 -14.63 4.83 -8.49
C ARG A 146 -15.77 5.48 -9.24
N GLY A 147 -16.85 4.75 -9.50
CA GLY A 147 -18.04 5.24 -10.23
C GLY A 147 -17.76 5.56 -11.70
N ILE A 148 -16.90 4.78 -12.36
CA ILE A 148 -16.63 4.91 -13.79
C ILE A 148 -17.80 4.39 -14.62
N SER A 149 -17.97 4.93 -15.85
CA SER A 149 -19.10 4.49 -16.71
C SER A 149 -18.88 3.08 -17.25
N PRO A 150 -19.98 2.37 -17.62
CA PRO A 150 -19.87 1.06 -18.26
C PRO A 150 -18.99 1.06 -19.51
N GLU A 151 -18.99 2.14 -20.29
CA GLU A 151 -18.13 2.30 -21.47
C GLU A 151 -16.66 2.37 -21.10
N GLN A 152 -16.34 3.05 -19.99
CA GLN A 152 -14.95 3.13 -19.45
C GLN A 152 -14.52 1.79 -18.91
N THR A 153 -15.39 1.06 -18.21
CA THR A 153 -15.15 -0.31 -17.73
C THR A 153 -14.85 -1.25 -18.91
N ALA A 154 -15.68 -1.22 -19.96
CA ALA A 154 -15.46 -2.02 -21.17
C ALA A 154 -14.16 -1.63 -21.90
N ALA A 155 -13.82 -0.35 -21.94
CA ALA A 155 -12.56 0.12 -22.53
C ALA A 155 -11.34 -0.37 -21.74
N ALA A 156 -11.41 -0.35 -20.41
CA ALA A 156 -10.36 -0.88 -19.54
C ALA A 156 -10.16 -2.39 -19.75
N ALA A 157 -11.26 -3.16 -19.82
CA ALA A 157 -11.24 -4.60 -20.08
C ALA A 157 -10.57 -4.91 -21.44
N ARG A 158 -10.93 -4.19 -22.51
CA ARG A 158 -10.28 -4.33 -23.83
C ARG A 158 -8.79 -4.01 -23.78
N THR A 159 -8.40 -2.94 -23.08
CA THR A 159 -6.99 -2.58 -22.90
C THR A 159 -6.20 -3.68 -22.21
N ALA A 160 -6.82 -4.36 -21.24
CA ALA A 160 -6.25 -5.50 -20.52
C ALA A 160 -6.35 -6.83 -21.29
N GLN A 161 -6.79 -6.84 -22.56
CA GLN A 161 -7.01 -8.05 -23.37
C GLN A 161 -8.02 -9.01 -22.74
N ALA A 162 -8.99 -8.48 -22.01
CA ALA A 162 -10.05 -9.23 -21.34
C ALA A 162 -11.39 -9.10 -22.08
N ASP A 163 -11.37 -9.22 -23.42
CA ASP A 163 -12.55 -9.05 -24.28
C ASP A 163 -13.66 -10.08 -24.00
N PHE A 164 -13.31 -11.20 -23.35
CA PHE A 164 -14.29 -12.22 -22.93
C PHE A 164 -15.21 -11.76 -21.79
N ILE A 165 -14.96 -10.57 -21.24
CA ILE A 165 -15.74 -9.99 -20.13
C ILE A 165 -16.80 -9.00 -20.67
N ALA A 166 -16.67 -8.53 -21.89
CA ALA A 166 -17.51 -7.51 -22.51
C ALA A 166 -18.75 -8.11 -23.16
#